data_763d53235bd7ecc4eab9ed8ab67d36c9
#
_entry.id   763d53235bd7ecc4eab9ed8ab67d36c9
#
_cell.length_a   1.000
_cell.length_b   1.000
_cell.length_c   1.000
_cell.angle_alpha   90.00
_cell.angle_beta   90.00
_cell.angle_gamma   90.00
#
_symmetry.space_group_name_H-M   'P 1'
#
loop_
_entity.id
_entity.type
_entity.pdbx_description
1 polymer ?
#
loop_
_entity_poly.entity_id
_entity_poly.type
_entity_poly.pdbx_seq_one_letter_code
_entity_poly.pdbx_strand_id
1 'polypeptide(L)'
;MNISRRGFLKTVAVVGAALTIQPTIDKVKAANAAFSGEEAKKKKNMQYRTLGTGKVAMEVSALGFGVMGMTYSRSQHPDKVQCIKLIHEAIDRGVTLFDTAIVYGPLNNEELAGEALAPYKGCVNVTTKFGHEIVDGKATGRQDSRPETIRRYCEGSLRRLGVDSLALFYQHRFDPKVPVEDVAGTIADLIKEGKVRRWGMCEVTPETIRRAHAVCPLTAIQSEYHLMHRLVEENGVLDVCLELGIGFVPYSPINRGFLGGNINEYTQFDPTNDNRQTLPRFQPEAIRMNTRIVNVLQRFGREYGMTSAQVALGWLLQKAPGIVPIPGTTKLSHLEENLHTLDFSLPADEWRRLEDAVAQIPVVGDRYNAEQQRQVGY
;
A
#
# COMPACT_ATOMS: atom_id res chain seq x y z
N MET A 1 -67.92 -17.29 -27.26
CA MET A 1 -67.29 -17.24 -25.87
C MET A 1 -65.95 -16.62 -25.99
N ASN A 2 -65.84 -15.36 -25.52
CA ASN A 2 -64.59 -14.59 -25.52
C ASN A 2 -63.74 -14.96 -24.30
N ILE A 3 -62.57 -15.55 -24.51
CA ILE A 3 -61.59 -15.73 -23.47
C ILE A 3 -60.53 -14.63 -23.66
N SER A 4 -60.47 -13.74 -22.66
CA SER A 4 -59.68 -12.55 -22.62
C SER A 4 -58.17 -12.90 -22.55
N ARG A 5 -57.35 -12.17 -23.34
CA ARG A 5 -55.88 -12.27 -23.44
C ARG A 5 -55.11 -11.91 -22.17
N ARG A 6 -55.76 -11.61 -21.07
CA ARG A 6 -55.13 -11.18 -19.78
C ARG A 6 -54.83 -12.34 -18.81
N GLY A 7 -55.31 -13.57 -19.07
CA GLY A 7 -55.10 -14.74 -18.19
C GLY A 7 -53.85 -15.56 -18.45
N PHE A 8 -53.25 -15.45 -19.66
CA PHE A 8 -52.13 -16.34 -20.07
C PHE A 8 -50.73 -15.80 -19.72
N LEU A 9 -50.61 -14.51 -19.42
CA LEU A 9 -49.31 -13.88 -19.14
C LEU A 9 -48.92 -13.85 -17.64
N LYS A 10 -49.79 -14.29 -16.74
CA LYS A 10 -49.50 -14.33 -15.30
C LYS A 10 -48.95 -15.65 -14.76
N THR A 11 -49.00 -16.72 -15.53
CA THR A 11 -48.60 -18.06 -15.03
C THR A 11 -47.23 -18.52 -15.51
N VAL A 12 -46.62 -17.85 -16.52
CA VAL A 12 -45.30 -18.21 -17.05
C VAL A 12 -44.15 -17.39 -16.42
N ALA A 13 -44.47 -16.25 -15.76
CA ALA A 13 -43.44 -15.36 -15.18
C ALA A 13 -42.99 -15.76 -13.76
N VAL A 14 -43.64 -16.71 -13.09
CA VAL A 14 -43.34 -17.03 -11.67
C VAL A 14 -42.46 -18.29 -11.53
N VAL A 15 -42.32 -19.13 -12.57
CA VAL A 15 -41.51 -20.36 -12.46
C VAL A 15 -40.07 -20.18 -12.93
N GLY A 16 -39.75 -19.14 -13.70
CA GLY A 16 -38.40 -18.89 -14.22
C GLY A 16 -37.46 -18.09 -13.30
N ALA A 17 -37.98 -17.35 -12.33
CA ALA A 17 -37.18 -16.44 -11.49
C ALA A 17 -36.77 -17.02 -10.13
N ALA A 18 -37.38 -18.14 -9.71
CA ALA A 18 -37.13 -18.71 -8.37
C ALA A 18 -35.94 -19.69 -8.32
N LEU A 19 -35.46 -20.17 -9.47
CA LEU A 19 -34.42 -21.22 -9.52
C LEU A 19 -32.98 -20.72 -9.64
N THR A 20 -32.75 -19.43 -9.89
CA THR A 20 -31.37 -18.88 -10.06
C THR A 20 -30.91 -17.97 -8.94
N ILE A 21 -31.80 -17.52 -8.06
CA ILE A 21 -31.45 -16.56 -6.98
C ILE A 21 -31.12 -17.27 -5.66
N GLN A 22 -31.75 -18.40 -5.37
CA GLN A 22 -31.59 -19.14 -4.12
C GLN A 22 -30.14 -19.64 -3.88
N PRO A 23 -29.44 -20.27 -4.85
CA PRO A 23 -28.06 -20.73 -4.64
C PRO A 23 -27.04 -19.58 -4.46
N THR A 24 -27.37 -18.39 -4.95
CA THR A 24 -26.47 -17.22 -4.82
C THR A 24 -26.65 -16.57 -3.44
N ILE A 25 -27.87 -16.49 -2.93
CA ILE A 25 -28.18 -15.98 -1.59
C ILE A 25 -27.65 -16.93 -0.51
N ASP A 26 -27.78 -18.23 -0.71
CA ASP A 26 -27.29 -19.23 0.24
C ASP A 26 -25.76 -19.31 0.25
N LYS A 27 -25.09 -19.12 -0.89
CA LYS A 27 -23.63 -18.97 -0.96
C LYS A 27 -23.15 -17.68 -0.30
N VAL A 28 -23.85 -16.57 -0.46
CA VAL A 28 -23.54 -15.29 0.21
C VAL A 28 -23.82 -15.39 1.71
N LYS A 29 -24.90 -16.05 2.13
CA LYS A 29 -25.18 -16.30 3.56
C LYS A 29 -24.20 -17.30 4.18
N ALA A 30 -23.78 -18.33 3.45
CA ALA A 30 -22.76 -19.29 3.90
C ALA A 30 -21.37 -18.63 3.95
N ALA A 31 -21.03 -17.77 2.98
CA ALA A 31 -19.82 -16.96 3.02
C ALA A 31 -19.82 -15.98 4.20
N ASN A 32 -20.95 -15.28 4.44
CA ASN A 32 -21.09 -14.38 5.59
C ASN A 32 -21.12 -15.11 6.94
N ALA A 33 -21.65 -16.33 7.00
CA ALA A 33 -21.66 -17.16 8.23
C ALA A 33 -20.30 -17.81 8.50
N ALA A 34 -19.58 -18.26 7.46
CA ALA A 34 -18.20 -18.72 7.57
C ALA A 34 -17.27 -17.59 7.99
N PHE A 35 -17.50 -16.35 7.48
CA PHE A 35 -16.77 -15.16 7.84
C PHE A 35 -16.91 -14.79 9.34
N SER A 36 -18.09 -15.00 9.94
CA SER A 36 -18.35 -14.63 11.35
C SER A 36 -17.78 -15.59 12.40
N GLY A 37 -17.52 -16.84 12.09
CA GLY A 37 -17.11 -17.88 13.05
C GLY A 37 -15.61 -18.15 13.10
N GLU A 38 -14.91 -18.13 11.97
CA GLU A 38 -13.44 -18.31 11.89
C GLU A 38 -12.67 -17.00 12.02
N GLU A 39 -13.28 -15.86 11.63
CA GLU A 39 -12.73 -14.53 11.81
C GLU A 39 -12.41 -14.19 13.26
N ALA A 40 -13.26 -14.60 14.19
CA ALA A 40 -13.04 -14.35 15.62
C ALA A 40 -11.79 -15.05 16.19
N LYS A 41 -11.30 -16.12 15.55
CA LYS A 41 -10.10 -16.83 15.98
C LYS A 41 -8.82 -16.34 15.31
N LYS A 42 -8.89 -15.90 14.04
CA LYS A 42 -7.71 -15.43 13.28
C LYS A 42 -7.37 -13.96 13.54
N LYS A 43 -8.36 -13.11 13.89
CA LYS A 43 -8.17 -11.69 14.26
C LYS A 43 -7.56 -11.46 15.64
N LYS A 44 -7.33 -12.48 16.44
CA LYS A 44 -6.94 -12.36 17.85
C LYS A 44 -5.59 -11.65 18.06
N ASN A 45 -4.70 -11.60 17.06
CA ASN A 45 -3.37 -11.00 17.17
C ASN A 45 -3.17 -9.79 16.25
N MET A 46 -4.14 -9.40 15.39
CA MET A 46 -3.99 -8.22 14.55
C MET A 46 -4.17 -6.95 15.39
N GLN A 47 -3.15 -6.11 15.39
CA GLN A 47 -3.21 -4.76 15.96
C GLN A 47 -3.73 -3.79 14.90
N TYR A 48 -4.49 -2.78 15.34
CA TYR A 48 -5.03 -1.74 14.46
C TYR A 48 -4.40 -0.39 14.81
N ARG A 49 -4.29 0.47 13.80
CA ARG A 49 -3.74 1.83 13.90
C ARG A 49 -4.64 2.80 13.15
N THR A 50 -4.56 4.07 13.50
CA THR A 50 -5.33 5.12 12.85
C THR A 50 -4.40 6.01 12.05
N LEU A 51 -4.67 6.15 10.75
CA LEU A 51 -4.06 7.16 9.88
C LEU A 51 -4.94 8.40 9.88
N GLY A 52 -4.34 9.57 10.09
CA GLY A 52 -5.06 10.84 10.16
C GLY A 52 -5.87 11.01 11.44
N THR A 53 -6.54 12.15 11.57
CA THR A 53 -7.34 12.50 12.76
C THR A 53 -8.70 13.07 12.37
N GLY A 54 -9.65 13.13 13.32
CA GLY A 54 -10.97 13.71 13.12
C GLY A 54 -11.74 13.07 11.96
N LYS A 55 -12.28 13.89 11.06
CA LYS A 55 -13.12 13.42 9.92
C LYS A 55 -12.34 12.64 8.85
N VAL A 56 -11.02 12.80 8.81
CA VAL A 56 -10.16 12.10 7.85
C VAL A 56 -9.48 10.87 8.45
N ALA A 57 -9.79 10.53 9.69
CA ALA A 57 -9.26 9.34 10.35
C ALA A 57 -9.64 8.06 9.59
N MET A 58 -8.69 7.13 9.50
CA MET A 58 -8.86 5.83 8.86
C MET A 58 -8.22 4.74 9.72
N GLU A 59 -9.03 3.89 10.32
CA GLU A 59 -8.54 2.72 11.03
C GLU A 59 -8.11 1.64 10.03
N VAL A 60 -6.93 1.07 10.25
CA VAL A 60 -6.32 0.03 9.40
C VAL A 60 -5.52 -0.95 10.25
N SER A 61 -5.22 -2.13 9.71
CA SER A 61 -4.25 -3.04 10.32
C SER A 61 -2.88 -2.38 10.49
N ALA A 62 -2.16 -2.69 11.55
CA ALA A 62 -0.86 -2.10 11.88
C ALA A 62 0.21 -2.33 10.80
N LEU A 63 0.06 -3.40 10.01
CA LEU A 63 0.78 -3.64 8.77
C LEU A 63 -0.23 -3.68 7.62
N GLY A 64 0.01 -2.88 6.57
CA GLY A 64 -0.71 -2.98 5.31
C GLY A 64 0.00 -3.94 4.35
N PHE A 65 -0.53 -4.09 3.14
CA PHE A 65 -0.02 -4.98 2.11
C PHE A 65 0.13 -4.25 0.77
N GLY A 66 1.39 -4.05 0.33
CA GLY A 66 1.70 -3.49 -0.98
C GLY A 66 1.58 -4.55 -2.08
N VAL A 67 0.67 -4.35 -3.05
CA VAL A 67 0.44 -5.33 -4.13
C VAL A 67 1.28 -5.05 -5.39
N MET A 68 2.11 -4.00 -5.40
CA MET A 68 2.92 -3.58 -6.54
C MET A 68 3.70 -4.74 -7.19
N GLY A 69 4.41 -5.54 -6.39
CA GLY A 69 5.29 -6.61 -6.88
C GLY A 69 4.57 -7.78 -7.55
N MET A 70 3.24 -7.80 -7.55
CA MET A 70 2.44 -8.84 -8.21
C MET A 70 2.37 -8.66 -9.73
N THR A 71 2.55 -7.42 -10.23
CA THR A 71 2.48 -7.11 -11.68
C THR A 71 3.53 -6.12 -12.15
N TYR A 72 4.37 -5.57 -11.24
CA TYR A 72 5.25 -4.45 -11.58
C TYR A 72 6.59 -4.47 -10.83
N SER A 73 7.66 -4.11 -11.52
CA SER A 73 9.00 -3.79 -10.97
C SER A 73 9.66 -4.87 -10.09
N ARG A 74 9.36 -6.14 -10.32
CA ARG A 74 10.04 -7.28 -9.67
C ARG A 74 10.25 -8.39 -10.70
N SER A 75 11.33 -9.14 -10.55
CA SER A 75 11.85 -10.09 -11.54
C SER A 75 10.81 -11.09 -12.03
N GLN A 76 10.07 -11.71 -11.13
CA GLN A 76 9.06 -12.71 -11.50
C GLN A 76 7.74 -12.35 -10.83
N HIS A 77 6.68 -12.32 -11.65
CA HIS A 77 5.33 -12.15 -11.17
C HIS A 77 4.65 -13.52 -11.09
N PRO A 78 3.99 -13.85 -9.98
CA PRO A 78 3.13 -15.02 -9.91
C PRO A 78 1.98 -14.91 -10.92
N ASP A 79 1.38 -16.05 -11.25
CA ASP A 79 0.13 -16.00 -12.00
C ASP A 79 -0.99 -15.29 -11.19
N LYS A 80 -2.02 -14.85 -11.90
CA LYS A 80 -3.13 -14.08 -11.32
C LYS A 80 -3.84 -14.83 -10.18
N VAL A 81 -4.01 -16.16 -10.32
CA VAL A 81 -4.71 -16.98 -9.31
C VAL A 81 -3.89 -17.02 -8.02
N GLN A 82 -2.58 -17.17 -8.12
CA GLN A 82 -1.69 -17.13 -6.97
C GLN A 82 -1.69 -15.77 -6.29
N CYS A 83 -1.70 -14.68 -7.07
CA CYS A 83 -1.79 -13.31 -6.53
C CYS A 83 -3.10 -13.09 -5.77
N ILE A 84 -4.24 -13.47 -6.34
CA ILE A 84 -5.56 -13.37 -5.70
C ILE A 84 -5.59 -14.19 -4.42
N LYS A 85 -5.11 -15.44 -4.46
CA LYS A 85 -5.03 -16.29 -3.27
C LYS A 85 -4.20 -15.64 -2.16
N LEU A 86 -3.05 -15.04 -2.48
CA LEU A 86 -2.20 -14.38 -1.49
C LEU A 86 -2.86 -13.14 -0.87
N ILE A 87 -3.60 -12.36 -1.67
CA ILE A 87 -4.39 -11.24 -1.15
C ILE A 87 -5.47 -11.75 -0.19
N HIS A 88 -6.19 -12.83 -0.53
CA HIS A 88 -7.17 -13.45 0.36
C HIS A 88 -6.54 -13.97 1.65
N GLU A 89 -5.36 -14.62 1.56
CA GLU A 89 -4.61 -15.06 2.74
C GLU A 89 -4.20 -13.89 3.66
N ALA A 90 -3.90 -12.71 3.07
CA ALA A 90 -3.63 -11.51 3.87
C ALA A 90 -4.89 -11.01 4.60
N ILE A 91 -6.05 -11.01 3.93
CA ILE A 91 -7.34 -10.62 4.51
C ILE A 91 -7.73 -11.59 5.64
N ASP A 92 -7.59 -12.89 5.41
CA ASP A 92 -7.87 -13.94 6.39
C ASP A 92 -7.05 -13.78 7.66
N ARG A 93 -5.83 -13.23 7.55
CA ARG A 93 -4.95 -12.91 8.68
C ARG A 93 -5.20 -11.53 9.29
N GLY A 94 -6.21 -10.80 8.80
CA GLY A 94 -6.67 -9.53 9.37
C GLY A 94 -6.03 -8.28 8.75
N VAL A 95 -5.33 -8.37 7.62
CA VAL A 95 -4.86 -7.19 6.89
C VAL A 95 -6.07 -6.46 6.30
N THR A 96 -6.16 -5.15 6.56
CA THR A 96 -7.27 -4.30 6.10
C THR A 96 -6.83 -3.14 5.21
N LEU A 97 -5.52 -2.96 4.99
CA LEU A 97 -4.97 -1.91 4.12
C LEU A 97 -4.22 -2.55 2.96
N PHE A 98 -4.69 -2.30 1.73
CA PHE A 98 -4.06 -2.77 0.48
C PHE A 98 -3.67 -1.58 -0.37
N ASP A 99 -2.41 -1.53 -0.82
CA ASP A 99 -1.85 -0.39 -1.54
C ASP A 99 -1.47 -0.74 -2.98
N THR A 100 -2.09 -0.03 -3.93
CA THR A 100 -1.80 -0.12 -5.37
C THR A 100 -1.54 1.28 -5.98
N ALA A 101 -1.42 1.40 -7.29
CA ALA A 101 -1.33 2.65 -8.03
C ALA A 101 -1.63 2.46 -9.53
N ILE A 102 -2.06 3.52 -10.21
CA ILE A 102 -2.33 3.50 -11.67
C ILE A 102 -1.08 3.14 -12.49
N VAL A 103 0.11 3.51 -12.02
CA VAL A 103 1.37 3.29 -12.74
C VAL A 103 1.87 1.84 -12.62
N TYR A 104 1.31 1.05 -11.73
CA TYR A 104 1.77 -0.32 -11.53
C TYR A 104 1.23 -1.24 -12.64
N GLY A 105 2.14 -1.66 -13.52
CA GLY A 105 1.91 -2.56 -14.60
C GLY A 105 1.41 -2.04 -15.95
N PRO A 106 1.30 -0.74 -16.34
CA PRO A 106 0.36 0.24 -15.79
C PRO A 106 -1.10 -0.23 -15.87
N LEU A 107 -1.90 0.19 -14.92
CA LEU A 107 -3.35 -0.08 -14.75
C LEU A 107 -3.71 -1.51 -14.30
N ASN A 108 -3.02 -2.55 -14.77
CA ASN A 108 -3.38 -3.95 -14.52
C ASN A 108 -3.24 -4.37 -13.05
N ASN A 109 -2.44 -3.64 -12.25
CA ASN A 109 -2.36 -3.89 -10.81
C ASN A 109 -3.65 -3.49 -10.08
N GLU A 110 -4.30 -2.40 -10.49
CA GLU A 110 -5.62 -2.04 -9.96
C GLU A 110 -6.70 -3.04 -10.40
N GLU A 111 -6.64 -3.58 -11.62
CA GLU A 111 -7.56 -4.61 -12.08
C GLU A 111 -7.41 -5.90 -11.26
N LEU A 112 -6.17 -6.33 -11.01
CA LEU A 112 -5.88 -7.47 -10.14
C LEU A 112 -6.40 -7.24 -8.71
N ALA A 113 -6.09 -6.06 -8.12
CA ALA A 113 -6.55 -5.71 -6.78
C ALA A 113 -8.08 -5.63 -6.71
N GLY A 114 -8.73 -5.03 -7.72
CA GLY A 114 -10.19 -4.93 -7.80
C GLY A 114 -10.87 -6.29 -7.84
N GLU A 115 -10.37 -7.22 -8.64
CA GLU A 115 -10.89 -8.58 -8.71
C GLU A 115 -10.69 -9.34 -7.40
N ALA A 116 -9.48 -9.28 -6.83
CA ALA A 116 -9.16 -9.96 -5.57
C ALA A 116 -9.99 -9.43 -4.39
N LEU A 117 -10.22 -8.11 -4.33
CA LEU A 117 -10.91 -7.46 -3.22
C LEU A 117 -12.44 -7.37 -3.41
N ALA A 118 -12.96 -7.75 -4.58
CA ALA A 118 -14.40 -7.70 -4.87
C ALA A 118 -15.29 -8.41 -3.83
N PRO A 119 -14.92 -9.59 -3.29
CA PRO A 119 -15.72 -10.26 -2.25
C PRO A 119 -15.69 -9.54 -0.89
N TYR A 120 -14.73 -8.63 -0.66
CA TYR A 120 -14.44 -7.99 0.63
C TYR A 120 -14.74 -6.48 0.63
N LYS A 121 -15.55 -6.02 -0.33
CA LYS A 121 -15.96 -4.61 -0.40
C LYS A 121 -16.60 -4.16 0.90
N GLY A 122 -16.12 -3.02 1.43
CA GLY A 122 -16.57 -2.49 2.71
C GLY A 122 -15.86 -3.07 3.94
N CYS A 123 -15.13 -4.18 3.82
CA CYS A 123 -14.38 -4.80 4.92
C CYS A 123 -12.90 -4.38 4.93
N VAL A 124 -12.36 -3.99 3.78
CA VAL A 124 -10.95 -3.58 3.63
C VAL A 124 -10.84 -2.21 2.96
N ASN A 125 -9.70 -1.57 3.15
CA ASN A 125 -9.36 -0.30 2.54
C ASN A 125 -8.36 -0.53 1.40
N VAL A 126 -8.78 -0.25 0.17
CA VAL A 126 -7.85 -0.20 -0.97
C VAL A 126 -7.45 1.25 -1.23
N THR A 127 -6.15 1.49 -1.30
CA THR A 127 -5.57 2.79 -1.63
C THR A 127 -4.96 2.74 -3.01
N THR A 128 -5.09 3.82 -3.76
CA THR A 128 -4.44 3.94 -5.06
C THR A 128 -3.88 5.34 -5.27
N LYS A 129 -3.16 5.56 -6.37
CA LYS A 129 -2.36 6.77 -6.55
C LYS A 129 -2.49 7.31 -7.97
N PHE A 130 -2.57 8.64 -8.12
CA PHE A 130 -2.49 9.40 -9.37
C PHE A 130 -1.18 10.19 -9.47
N GLY A 131 -0.96 10.90 -10.57
CA GLY A 131 0.14 11.87 -10.73
C GLY A 131 1.21 11.43 -11.72
N HIS A 132 1.36 10.13 -12.00
CA HIS A 132 2.16 9.69 -13.14
C HIS A 132 1.34 9.80 -14.44
N GLU A 133 1.94 10.37 -15.48
CA GLU A 133 1.30 10.45 -16.79
C GLU A 133 1.30 9.07 -17.48
N ILE A 134 0.12 8.62 -17.88
CA ILE A 134 -0.10 7.39 -18.64
C ILE A 134 -0.68 7.76 -20.00
N VAL A 135 0.01 7.42 -21.09
CA VAL A 135 -0.42 7.60 -22.47
C VAL A 135 -0.41 6.23 -23.15
N ASP A 136 -1.50 5.86 -23.80
CA ASP A 136 -1.66 4.57 -24.49
C ASP A 136 -1.24 3.35 -23.65
N GLY A 137 -1.64 3.36 -22.38
CA GLY A 137 -1.33 2.29 -21.44
C GLY A 137 0.13 2.21 -20.97
N LYS A 138 0.96 3.24 -21.25
CA LYS A 138 2.38 3.30 -20.88
C LYS A 138 2.68 4.52 -20.01
N ALA A 139 3.49 4.33 -18.99
CA ALA A 139 4.03 5.43 -18.19
C ALA A 139 5.06 6.21 -19.03
N THR A 140 4.92 7.53 -19.09
CA THR A 140 5.81 8.40 -19.89
C THR A 140 7.05 8.86 -19.09
N GLY A 141 7.10 8.59 -17.78
CA GLY A 141 8.12 9.12 -16.88
C GLY A 141 7.84 10.55 -16.40
N ARG A 142 6.80 11.21 -16.92
CA ARG A 142 6.38 12.57 -16.51
C ARG A 142 5.29 12.50 -15.45
N GLN A 143 5.05 13.65 -14.79
CA GLN A 143 3.92 13.87 -13.89
C GLN A 143 2.82 14.66 -14.59
N ASP A 144 1.57 14.37 -14.24
CA ASP A 144 0.38 15.13 -14.65
C ASP A 144 -0.64 15.11 -13.52
N SER A 145 -0.67 16.21 -12.75
CA SER A 145 -1.61 16.43 -11.65
C SER A 145 -2.61 17.57 -11.97
N ARG A 146 -2.87 17.86 -13.23
CA ARG A 146 -3.90 18.83 -13.62
C ARG A 146 -5.28 18.36 -13.17
N PRO A 147 -6.19 19.26 -12.78
CA PRO A 147 -7.53 18.91 -12.27
C PRO A 147 -8.29 17.93 -13.17
N GLU A 148 -8.31 18.13 -14.47
CA GLU A 148 -8.98 17.24 -15.42
C GLU A 148 -8.35 15.85 -15.48
N THR A 149 -7.03 15.76 -15.32
CA THR A 149 -6.31 14.48 -15.28
C THR A 149 -6.58 13.74 -13.99
N ILE A 150 -6.56 14.42 -12.83
CA ILE A 150 -6.90 13.83 -11.53
C ILE A 150 -8.30 13.21 -11.58
N ARG A 151 -9.30 13.96 -12.11
CA ARG A 151 -10.68 13.46 -12.25
C ARG A 151 -10.75 12.24 -13.16
N ARG A 152 -10.11 12.27 -14.32
CA ARG A 152 -10.05 11.15 -15.27
C ARG A 152 -9.42 9.91 -14.62
N TYR A 153 -8.33 10.07 -13.86
CA TYR A 153 -7.67 8.97 -13.16
C TYR A 153 -8.54 8.42 -12.02
N CYS A 154 -9.22 9.28 -11.26
CA CYS A 154 -10.18 8.85 -10.24
C CYS A 154 -11.27 7.95 -10.84
N GLU A 155 -11.93 8.38 -11.91
CA GLU A 155 -12.95 7.59 -12.60
C GLU A 155 -12.40 6.26 -13.14
N GLY A 156 -11.17 6.27 -13.66
CA GLY A 156 -10.49 5.06 -14.11
C GLY A 156 -10.24 4.08 -12.97
N SER A 157 -9.72 4.57 -11.84
CA SER A 157 -9.44 3.75 -10.65
C SER A 157 -10.71 3.17 -10.03
N LEU A 158 -11.80 3.96 -9.94
CA LEU A 158 -13.11 3.47 -9.47
C LEU A 158 -13.59 2.27 -10.31
N ARG A 159 -13.47 2.37 -11.64
CA ARG A 159 -13.88 1.27 -12.55
C ARG A 159 -13.00 0.03 -12.38
N ARG A 160 -11.64 0.19 -12.39
CA ARG A 160 -10.72 -0.95 -12.30
C ARG A 160 -10.78 -1.65 -10.93
N LEU A 161 -10.90 -0.88 -9.86
CA LEU A 161 -11.06 -1.41 -8.51
C LEU A 161 -12.49 -1.90 -8.23
N GLY A 162 -13.44 -1.54 -9.09
CA GLY A 162 -14.85 -1.94 -8.96
C GLY A 162 -15.51 -1.39 -7.70
N VAL A 163 -15.17 -0.17 -7.27
CA VAL A 163 -15.71 0.50 -6.08
C VAL A 163 -16.38 1.82 -6.44
N ASP A 164 -17.35 2.24 -5.64
CA ASP A 164 -18.06 3.51 -5.84
C ASP A 164 -17.29 4.70 -5.22
N SER A 165 -16.37 4.44 -4.29
CA SER A 165 -15.58 5.47 -3.62
C SER A 165 -14.20 4.92 -3.23
N LEU A 166 -13.13 5.65 -3.56
CA LEU A 166 -11.75 5.31 -3.17
C LEU A 166 -11.57 5.56 -1.66
N ALA A 167 -11.03 4.57 -0.94
CA ALA A 167 -10.80 4.71 0.50
C ALA A 167 -9.76 5.79 0.80
N LEU A 168 -8.69 5.85 0.02
CA LEU A 168 -7.62 6.83 0.10
C LEU A 168 -6.95 6.97 -1.27
N PHE A 169 -6.86 8.20 -1.79
CA PHE A 169 -6.31 8.51 -3.10
C PHE A 169 -5.06 9.39 -2.92
N TYR A 170 -3.89 8.89 -3.32
CA TYR A 170 -2.63 9.61 -3.15
C TYR A 170 -2.21 10.36 -4.41
N GLN A 171 -1.61 11.54 -4.25
CA GLN A 171 -0.70 12.08 -5.26
C GLN A 171 0.64 11.32 -5.17
N HIS A 172 0.96 10.51 -6.20
CA HIS A 172 2.10 9.57 -6.16
C HIS A 172 3.45 10.27 -6.25
N ARG A 173 3.52 11.34 -7.06
CA ARG A 173 4.68 12.23 -7.17
C ARG A 173 4.19 13.66 -7.33
N PHE A 174 4.93 14.58 -6.74
CA PHE A 174 4.68 16.01 -6.86
C PHE A 174 4.84 16.46 -8.31
N ASP A 175 3.88 17.25 -8.81
CA ASP A 175 3.95 17.88 -10.13
C ASP A 175 4.28 19.36 -9.95
N PRO A 176 5.51 19.81 -10.27
CA PRO A 176 5.91 21.19 -10.05
C PRO A 176 5.21 22.19 -10.99
N LYS A 177 4.47 21.71 -12.00
CA LYS A 177 3.74 22.54 -12.96
C LYS A 177 2.32 22.89 -12.50
N VAL A 178 1.84 22.24 -11.44
CA VAL A 178 0.49 22.45 -10.91
C VAL A 178 0.59 22.89 -9.46
N PRO A 179 0.03 24.06 -9.09
CA PRO A 179 -0.03 24.47 -7.69
C PRO A 179 -0.66 23.39 -6.81
N VAL A 180 -0.06 23.13 -5.66
CA VAL A 180 -0.55 22.08 -4.75
C VAL A 180 -1.95 22.38 -4.24
N GLU A 181 -2.31 23.65 -4.17
CA GLU A 181 -3.65 24.13 -3.79
C GLU A 181 -4.71 23.71 -4.81
N ASP A 182 -4.38 23.72 -6.12
CA ASP A 182 -5.29 23.27 -7.20
C ASP A 182 -5.49 21.75 -7.13
N VAL A 183 -4.42 21.00 -6.84
CA VAL A 183 -4.49 19.56 -6.59
C VAL A 183 -5.39 19.27 -5.40
N ALA A 184 -5.14 19.93 -4.26
CA ALA A 184 -5.91 19.75 -3.02
C ALA A 184 -7.38 20.17 -3.18
N GLY A 185 -7.64 21.27 -3.90
CA GLY A 185 -8.99 21.73 -4.24
C GLY A 185 -9.76 20.71 -5.10
N THR A 186 -9.09 20.16 -6.11
CA THR A 186 -9.69 19.09 -6.94
C THR A 186 -10.06 17.86 -6.13
N ILE A 187 -9.19 17.47 -5.21
CA ILE A 187 -9.48 16.33 -4.30
C ILE A 187 -10.62 16.66 -3.35
N ALA A 188 -10.69 17.88 -2.81
CA ALA A 188 -11.81 18.31 -1.97
C ALA A 188 -13.16 18.21 -2.71
N ASP A 189 -13.19 18.57 -4.00
CA ASP A 189 -14.38 18.39 -4.85
C ASP A 189 -14.74 16.91 -5.02
N LEU A 190 -13.76 16.04 -5.31
CA LEU A 190 -13.98 14.60 -5.44
C LEU A 190 -14.47 13.96 -4.13
N ILE A 191 -14.03 14.48 -2.98
CA ILE A 191 -14.53 14.06 -1.66
C ILE A 191 -15.99 14.51 -1.49
N LYS A 192 -16.32 15.73 -1.86
CA LYS A 192 -17.70 16.27 -1.82
C LYS A 192 -18.62 15.49 -2.77
N GLU A 193 -18.12 15.05 -3.92
CA GLU A 193 -18.84 14.19 -4.86
C GLU A 193 -18.98 12.74 -4.37
N GLY A 194 -18.33 12.35 -3.27
CA GLY A 194 -18.37 11.00 -2.71
C GLY A 194 -17.48 9.98 -3.44
N LYS A 195 -16.71 10.39 -4.46
CA LYS A 195 -15.83 9.52 -5.26
C LYS A 195 -14.54 9.15 -4.53
N VAL A 196 -14.09 10.00 -3.63
CA VAL A 196 -12.92 9.81 -2.78
C VAL A 196 -13.34 10.03 -1.33
N ARG A 197 -12.94 9.17 -0.42
CA ARG A 197 -13.24 9.36 1.01
C ARG A 197 -12.14 10.12 1.73
N ARG A 198 -10.89 9.92 1.33
CA ARG A 198 -9.68 10.50 1.96
C ARG A 198 -8.58 10.63 0.93
N TRP A 199 -7.59 11.47 1.26
CA TRP A 199 -6.44 11.62 0.39
C TRP A 199 -5.13 11.72 1.13
N GLY A 200 -4.03 11.60 0.38
CA GLY A 200 -2.67 11.69 0.86
C GLY A 200 -1.70 12.11 -0.24
N MET A 201 -0.45 12.23 0.13
CA MET A 201 0.63 12.56 -0.80
C MET A 201 1.85 11.68 -0.56
N CYS A 202 2.68 11.50 -1.60
CA CYS A 202 3.91 10.73 -1.50
C CYS A 202 5.13 11.62 -1.78
N GLU A 203 6.22 11.43 -1.00
CA GLU A 203 7.53 12.03 -1.26
C GLU A 203 7.49 13.56 -1.43
N VAL A 204 6.91 14.27 -0.48
CA VAL A 204 6.72 15.74 -0.49
C VAL A 204 7.37 16.42 0.72
N THR A 205 7.75 17.69 0.55
CA THR A 205 8.38 18.50 1.61
C THR A 205 7.38 18.89 2.71
N PRO A 206 7.85 19.23 3.92
CA PRO A 206 7.01 19.78 4.98
C PRO A 206 6.19 21.00 4.56
N GLU A 207 6.75 21.89 3.76
CA GLU A 207 6.04 23.07 3.24
C GLU A 207 4.87 22.64 2.35
N THR A 208 5.11 21.72 1.40
CA THR A 208 4.05 21.20 0.51
C THR A 208 2.94 20.52 1.31
N ILE A 209 3.30 19.74 2.36
CA ILE A 209 2.32 19.10 3.27
C ILE A 209 1.43 20.16 3.92
N ARG A 210 2.01 21.22 4.49
CA ARG A 210 1.25 22.28 5.17
C ARG A 210 0.30 23.00 4.21
N ARG A 211 0.78 23.37 3.03
CA ARG A 211 -0.05 24.04 2.00
C ARG A 211 -1.20 23.16 1.54
N ALA A 212 -0.93 21.91 1.23
CA ALA A 212 -1.95 20.94 0.84
C ALA A 212 -3.00 20.70 1.93
N HIS A 213 -2.54 20.47 3.17
CA HIS A 213 -3.39 20.19 4.33
C HIS A 213 -4.30 21.36 4.69
N ALA A 214 -3.85 22.60 4.48
CA ALA A 214 -4.66 23.81 4.74
C ALA A 214 -5.86 23.92 3.81
N VAL A 215 -5.78 23.40 2.57
CA VAL A 215 -6.87 23.41 1.59
C VAL A 215 -7.79 22.20 1.78
N CYS A 216 -7.20 21.01 1.92
CA CYS A 216 -7.93 19.76 2.11
C CYS A 216 -7.13 18.89 3.10
N PRO A 217 -7.67 18.59 4.29
CA PRO A 217 -6.94 17.82 5.29
C PRO A 217 -6.46 16.46 4.78
N LEU A 218 -5.16 16.21 4.96
CA LEU A 218 -4.49 14.96 4.57
C LEU A 218 -4.73 13.87 5.62
N THR A 219 -4.98 12.66 5.16
CA THR A 219 -5.06 11.46 6.01
C THR A 219 -3.68 10.85 6.22
N ALA A 220 -2.85 10.77 5.17
CA ALA A 220 -1.54 10.14 5.28
C ALA A 220 -0.52 10.74 4.31
N ILE A 221 0.74 10.68 4.73
CA ILE A 221 1.91 10.83 3.86
C ILE A 221 2.53 9.46 3.64
N GLN A 222 2.91 9.16 2.38
CA GLN A 222 3.59 7.92 2.05
C GLN A 222 4.99 8.23 1.50
N SER A 223 6.05 7.83 2.23
CA SER A 223 7.45 8.03 1.82
C SER A 223 8.31 6.81 2.12
N GLU A 224 9.45 6.68 1.42
CA GLU A 224 10.43 5.64 1.74
C GLU A 224 10.97 5.86 3.14
N TYR A 225 10.83 4.86 4.00
CA TYR A 225 11.34 4.92 5.36
C TYR A 225 11.70 3.53 5.88
N HIS A 226 12.95 3.36 6.25
CA HIS A 226 13.52 2.13 6.81
C HIS A 226 14.91 2.43 7.40
N LEU A 227 15.52 1.48 8.11
CA LEU A 227 16.81 1.65 8.80
C LEU A 227 17.97 2.17 7.93
N MET A 228 17.92 1.97 6.61
CA MET A 228 18.92 2.49 5.66
C MET A 228 18.50 3.81 4.98
N HIS A 229 17.32 4.36 5.29
CA HIS A 229 16.85 5.63 4.74
C HIS A 229 15.94 6.31 5.77
N ARG A 230 16.53 7.24 6.51
CA ARG A 230 15.89 7.96 7.63
C ARG A 230 15.67 9.44 7.36
N LEU A 231 15.80 9.88 6.11
CA LEU A 231 15.71 11.29 5.72
C LEU A 231 14.44 11.99 6.24
N VAL A 232 13.31 11.25 6.33
CA VAL A 232 12.03 11.78 6.83
C VAL A 232 12.08 12.22 8.32
N GLU A 233 13.04 11.70 9.10
CA GLU A 233 13.32 12.15 10.47
C GLU A 233 14.14 13.47 10.48
N GLU A 234 14.98 13.69 9.46
CA GLU A 234 15.93 14.79 9.39
C GLU A 234 15.37 16.02 8.68
N ASN A 235 14.49 15.81 7.68
CA ASN A 235 13.94 16.87 6.84
C ASN A 235 12.62 17.46 7.35
N GLY A 236 12.14 17.05 8.53
CA GLY A 236 10.94 17.56 9.19
C GLY A 236 9.62 16.97 8.67
N VAL A 237 9.63 15.98 7.78
CA VAL A 237 8.41 15.36 7.27
C VAL A 237 7.65 14.60 8.38
N LEU A 238 8.36 13.83 9.22
CA LEU A 238 7.72 13.15 10.35
C LEU A 238 7.19 14.14 11.38
N ASP A 239 7.95 15.22 11.66
CA ASP A 239 7.52 16.24 12.63
C ASP A 239 6.22 16.91 12.20
N VAL A 240 6.10 17.31 10.92
CA VAL A 240 4.87 17.93 10.42
C VAL A 240 3.70 16.95 10.39
N CYS A 241 3.94 15.68 10.13
CA CYS A 241 2.90 14.65 10.20
C CYS A 241 2.38 14.51 11.64
N LEU A 242 3.27 14.46 12.64
CA LEU A 242 2.89 14.39 14.06
C LEU A 242 2.14 15.65 14.51
N GLU A 243 2.63 16.84 14.14
CA GLU A 243 2.02 18.13 14.47
C GLU A 243 0.58 18.25 13.93
N LEU A 244 0.36 17.85 12.68
CA LEU A 244 -0.93 17.97 12.01
C LEU A 244 -1.84 16.75 12.19
N GLY A 245 -1.38 15.72 12.93
CA GLY A 245 -2.13 14.48 13.13
C GLY A 245 -2.34 13.68 11.84
N ILE A 246 -1.38 13.73 10.92
CA ILE A 246 -1.38 13.00 9.65
C ILE A 246 -0.71 11.65 9.87
N GLY A 247 -1.29 10.56 9.37
CA GLY A 247 -0.68 9.24 9.40
C GLY A 247 0.55 9.15 8.48
N PHE A 248 1.46 8.24 8.78
CA PHE A 248 2.65 8.03 7.97
C PHE A 248 2.74 6.58 7.48
N VAL A 249 2.91 6.41 6.17
CA VAL A 249 2.91 5.09 5.52
C VAL A 249 4.30 4.83 4.89
N PRO A 250 5.19 4.11 5.59
CA PRO A 250 6.47 3.69 5.03
C PRO A 250 6.29 2.73 3.87
N TYR A 251 6.69 3.11 2.65
CA TYR A 251 6.84 2.14 1.58
C TYR A 251 8.27 1.58 1.53
N SER A 252 8.44 0.42 0.93
CA SER A 252 9.70 -0.34 0.94
C SER A 252 10.30 -0.53 2.35
N PRO A 253 9.52 -0.89 3.38
CA PRO A 253 9.95 -0.86 4.78
C PRO A 253 11.13 -1.80 5.09
N ILE A 254 11.36 -2.81 4.24
CA ILE A 254 12.53 -3.71 4.28
C ILE A 254 13.52 -3.45 3.13
N ASN A 255 13.59 -2.20 2.66
CA ASN A 255 14.47 -1.76 1.56
C ASN A 255 14.40 -2.72 0.35
N ARG A 256 13.20 -2.88 -0.24
CA ARG A 256 12.96 -3.72 -1.42
C ARG A 256 13.48 -5.16 -1.27
N GLY A 257 13.48 -5.70 -0.04
CA GLY A 257 13.93 -7.04 0.31
C GLY A 257 15.38 -7.13 0.82
N PHE A 258 16.19 -6.07 0.71
CA PHE A 258 17.59 -6.10 1.13
C PHE A 258 17.74 -6.38 2.63
N LEU A 259 16.95 -5.71 3.46
CA LEU A 259 16.99 -5.89 4.92
C LEU A 259 16.45 -7.26 5.37
N GLY A 260 15.85 -8.05 4.48
CA GLY A 260 15.49 -9.45 4.74
C GLY A 260 16.67 -10.42 4.74
N GLY A 261 17.83 -9.99 4.22
CA GLY A 261 19.09 -10.76 4.29
C GLY A 261 19.30 -11.83 3.20
N ASN A 262 18.42 -11.90 2.19
CA ASN A 262 18.50 -12.87 1.10
C ASN A 262 19.15 -12.30 -0.18
N ILE A 263 19.58 -11.03 -0.16
CA ILE A 263 20.25 -10.37 -1.30
C ILE A 263 21.73 -10.22 -0.97
N ASN A 264 22.58 -10.66 -1.89
CA ASN A 264 24.03 -10.52 -1.81
C ASN A 264 24.60 -9.99 -3.13
N GLU A 265 25.90 -9.74 -3.20
CA GLU A 265 26.59 -9.18 -4.36
C GLU A 265 26.50 -10.02 -5.63
N TYR A 266 26.10 -11.28 -5.53
CA TYR A 266 25.91 -12.20 -6.67
C TYR A 266 24.46 -12.30 -7.12
N THR A 267 23.54 -11.63 -6.41
CA THR A 267 22.12 -11.65 -6.75
C THR A 267 21.88 -10.99 -8.11
N GLN A 268 21.26 -11.73 -9.03
CA GLN A 268 20.89 -11.22 -10.35
C GLN A 268 19.44 -10.71 -10.32
N PHE A 269 19.23 -9.50 -10.82
CA PHE A 269 17.91 -8.90 -11.02
C PHE A 269 17.57 -8.97 -12.51
N ASP A 270 16.31 -9.27 -12.83
CA ASP A 270 15.84 -9.33 -14.21
C ASP A 270 15.99 -7.95 -14.89
N PRO A 271 16.77 -7.83 -15.96
CA PRO A 271 17.04 -6.57 -16.62
C PRO A 271 15.80 -5.97 -17.32
N THR A 272 14.76 -6.75 -17.54
CA THR A 272 13.57 -6.29 -18.29
C THR A 272 12.52 -5.63 -17.41
N ASN A 273 12.43 -5.99 -16.13
CA ASN A 273 11.36 -5.48 -15.27
C ASN A 273 11.76 -5.20 -13.82
N ASP A 274 12.91 -5.67 -13.31
CA ASP A 274 13.29 -5.43 -11.92
C ASP A 274 14.07 -4.12 -11.78
N ASN A 275 13.45 -3.11 -11.22
CA ASN A 275 14.05 -1.79 -11.08
C ASN A 275 15.24 -1.74 -10.13
N ARG A 276 15.48 -2.76 -9.30
CA ARG A 276 16.64 -2.82 -8.40
C ARG A 276 17.96 -2.83 -9.16
N GLN A 277 18.00 -3.41 -10.36
CA GLN A 277 19.22 -3.43 -11.19
C GLN A 277 19.80 -2.04 -11.50
N THR A 278 18.95 -0.99 -11.56
CA THR A 278 19.38 0.38 -11.90
C THR A 278 19.58 1.27 -10.67
N LEU A 279 19.27 0.77 -9.48
CA LEU A 279 19.40 1.55 -8.25
C LEU A 279 20.85 1.47 -7.73
N PRO A 280 21.48 2.62 -7.39
CA PRO A 280 22.87 2.65 -6.91
C PRO A 280 23.11 1.75 -5.69
N ARG A 281 22.14 1.70 -4.76
CA ARG A 281 22.20 0.89 -3.52
C ARG A 281 22.20 -0.62 -3.79
N PHE A 282 21.73 -1.04 -4.97
CA PHE A 282 21.64 -2.43 -5.38
C PHE A 282 22.76 -2.86 -6.35
N GLN A 283 23.78 -2.04 -6.56
CA GLN A 283 24.96 -2.44 -7.28
C GLN A 283 25.82 -3.39 -6.42
N PRO A 284 26.53 -4.36 -7.01
CA PRO A 284 27.22 -5.41 -6.25
C PRO A 284 28.13 -4.89 -5.13
N GLU A 285 28.90 -3.84 -5.38
CA GLU A 285 29.77 -3.26 -4.37
C GLU A 285 28.98 -2.62 -3.22
N ALA A 286 27.92 -1.87 -3.53
CA ALA A 286 27.05 -1.28 -2.51
C ALA A 286 26.37 -2.36 -1.66
N ILE A 287 25.87 -3.43 -2.29
CA ILE A 287 25.30 -4.60 -1.60
C ILE A 287 26.32 -5.18 -0.63
N ARG A 288 27.55 -5.47 -1.10
CA ARG A 288 28.63 -6.03 -0.28
C ARG A 288 28.92 -5.15 0.95
N MET A 289 29.03 -3.84 0.76
CA MET A 289 29.32 -2.90 1.85
C MET A 289 28.13 -2.78 2.83
N ASN A 290 26.89 -2.73 2.33
CA ASN A 290 25.68 -2.58 3.12
C ASN A 290 25.27 -3.88 3.86
N THR A 291 25.78 -5.05 3.46
CA THR A 291 25.52 -6.33 4.15
C THR A 291 25.90 -6.26 5.64
N ARG A 292 26.83 -5.41 6.03
CA ARG A 292 27.17 -5.15 7.44
C ARG A 292 25.95 -4.71 8.25
N ILE A 293 25.04 -3.91 7.67
CA ILE A 293 23.78 -3.50 8.32
C ILE A 293 22.89 -4.72 8.52
N VAL A 294 22.73 -5.55 7.49
CA VAL A 294 21.94 -6.80 7.59
C VAL A 294 22.49 -7.71 8.71
N ASN A 295 23.83 -7.81 8.83
CA ASN A 295 24.48 -8.60 9.88
C ASN A 295 24.15 -8.05 11.29
N VAL A 296 24.00 -6.73 11.45
CA VAL A 296 23.53 -6.12 12.72
C VAL A 296 22.10 -6.57 13.02
N LEU A 297 21.19 -6.45 12.04
CA LEU A 297 19.79 -6.88 12.21
C LEU A 297 19.68 -8.37 12.54
N GLN A 298 20.48 -9.21 11.87
CA GLN A 298 20.49 -10.67 12.14
C GLN A 298 21.01 -11.00 13.53
N ARG A 299 22.03 -10.30 14.04
CA ARG A 299 22.52 -10.50 15.41
C ARG A 299 21.47 -10.08 16.41
N PHE A 300 20.92 -8.88 16.24
CA PHE A 300 19.83 -8.38 17.09
C PHE A 300 18.63 -9.32 17.06
N GLY A 301 18.21 -9.75 15.87
CA GLY A 301 17.08 -10.68 15.72
C GLY A 301 17.28 -12.01 16.46
N ARG A 302 18.50 -12.58 16.42
CA ARG A 302 18.80 -13.83 17.17
C ARG A 302 18.62 -13.70 18.67
N GLU A 303 18.88 -12.53 19.25
CA GLU A 303 18.69 -12.28 20.69
C GLU A 303 17.22 -12.37 21.10
N TYR A 304 16.30 -12.03 20.17
CA TYR A 304 14.84 -11.95 20.44
C TYR A 304 14.00 -12.96 19.65
N GLY A 305 14.62 -13.89 18.93
CA GLY A 305 13.90 -14.86 18.10
C GLY A 305 13.23 -14.24 16.87
N MET A 306 13.74 -13.08 16.37
CA MET A 306 13.22 -12.37 15.20
C MET A 306 14.10 -12.60 13.98
N THR A 307 13.49 -12.61 12.80
CA THR A 307 14.23 -12.48 11.54
C THR A 307 14.66 -11.04 11.30
N SER A 308 15.63 -10.79 10.39
CA SER A 308 16.04 -9.43 10.04
C SER A 308 14.92 -8.59 9.41
N ALA A 309 14.00 -9.21 8.66
CA ALA A 309 12.81 -8.55 8.13
C ALA A 309 11.86 -8.11 9.26
N GLN A 310 11.64 -8.97 10.25
CA GLN A 310 10.85 -8.64 11.42
C GLN A 310 11.48 -7.55 12.28
N VAL A 311 12.80 -7.55 12.44
CA VAL A 311 13.52 -6.46 13.11
C VAL A 311 13.30 -5.13 12.39
N ALA A 312 13.41 -5.11 11.05
CA ALA A 312 13.20 -3.89 10.28
C ALA A 312 11.76 -3.36 10.37
N LEU A 313 10.76 -4.24 10.34
CA LEU A 313 9.34 -3.87 10.47
C LEU A 313 9.01 -3.45 11.91
N GLY A 314 9.48 -4.19 12.92
CA GLY A 314 9.28 -3.88 14.33
C GLY A 314 9.87 -2.52 14.70
N TRP A 315 11.04 -2.20 14.16
CA TRP A 315 11.66 -0.88 14.33
C TRP A 315 10.77 0.26 13.81
N LEU A 316 10.11 0.11 12.66
CA LEU A 316 9.16 1.10 12.16
C LEU A 316 7.91 1.21 13.03
N LEU A 317 7.37 0.08 13.45
CA LEU A 317 6.14 0.03 14.24
C LEU A 317 6.28 0.72 15.60
N GLN A 318 7.45 0.74 16.18
CA GLN A 318 7.69 1.39 17.48
C GLN A 318 7.89 2.92 17.38
N LYS A 319 8.14 3.48 16.19
CA LYS A 319 8.43 4.92 16.01
C LYS A 319 7.27 5.83 16.42
N ALA A 320 6.04 5.52 15.98
CA ALA A 320 4.84 6.23 16.40
C ALA A 320 3.56 5.41 16.12
N PRO A 321 2.47 5.66 16.86
CA PRO A 321 1.20 4.94 16.67
C PRO A 321 0.57 5.14 15.28
N GLY A 322 0.83 6.28 14.63
CA GLY A 322 0.31 6.62 13.29
C GLY A 322 1.18 6.11 12.13
N ILE A 323 2.20 5.29 12.38
CA ILE A 323 3.05 4.70 11.34
C ILE A 323 2.52 3.33 10.94
N VAL A 324 2.21 3.14 9.66
CA VAL A 324 1.66 1.89 9.10
C VAL A 324 2.51 1.46 7.90
N PRO A 325 3.51 0.58 8.09
CA PRO A 325 4.30 0.06 6.98
C PRO A 325 3.49 -0.82 6.04
N ILE A 326 3.84 -0.78 4.73
CA ILE A 326 3.18 -1.56 3.68
C ILE A 326 4.17 -2.51 2.98
N PRO A 327 4.72 -3.53 3.68
CA PRO A 327 5.56 -4.52 3.03
C PRO A 327 4.80 -5.24 1.92
N GLY A 328 5.43 -5.38 0.74
CA GLY A 328 4.90 -6.15 -0.38
C GLY A 328 5.63 -7.48 -0.52
N THR A 329 4.90 -8.54 -0.83
CA THR A 329 5.45 -9.85 -1.14
C THR A 329 4.60 -10.61 -2.12
N THR A 330 5.20 -11.61 -2.79
CA THR A 330 4.52 -12.58 -3.65
C THR A 330 4.56 -14.00 -3.07
N LYS A 331 5.03 -14.15 -1.82
CA LYS A 331 5.17 -15.46 -1.14
C LYS A 331 4.39 -15.47 0.16
N LEU A 332 3.60 -16.53 0.39
CA LEU A 332 2.84 -16.71 1.62
C LEU A 332 3.75 -16.74 2.86
N SER A 333 4.89 -17.43 2.79
CA SER A 333 5.85 -17.49 3.91
C SER A 333 6.37 -16.10 4.33
N HIS A 334 6.61 -15.20 3.37
CA HIS A 334 7.02 -13.83 3.68
C HIS A 334 5.86 -12.99 4.23
N LEU A 335 4.62 -13.23 3.78
CA LEU A 335 3.44 -12.58 4.38
C LEU A 335 3.31 -12.98 5.85
N GLU A 336 3.41 -14.28 6.15
CA GLU A 336 3.35 -14.82 7.50
C GLU A 336 4.48 -14.28 8.37
N GLU A 337 5.72 -14.30 7.87
CA GLU A 337 6.88 -13.72 8.52
C GLU A 337 6.68 -12.24 8.88
N ASN A 338 6.22 -11.44 7.92
CA ASN A 338 5.96 -10.02 8.13
C ASN A 338 4.88 -9.77 9.20
N LEU A 339 3.77 -10.52 9.14
CA LEU A 339 2.67 -10.36 10.10
C LEU A 339 3.05 -10.83 11.50
N HIS A 340 3.90 -11.87 11.61
CA HIS A 340 4.42 -12.34 12.89
C HIS A 340 5.27 -11.29 13.63
N THR A 341 5.71 -10.21 12.95
CA THR A 341 6.33 -9.05 13.61
C THR A 341 5.45 -8.48 14.72
N LEU A 342 4.13 -8.56 14.60
CA LEU A 342 3.17 -8.02 15.56
C LEU A 342 3.13 -8.80 16.89
N ASP A 343 3.72 -9.98 16.94
CA ASP A 343 3.79 -10.80 18.15
C ASP A 343 4.97 -10.40 19.07
N PHE A 344 5.89 -9.55 18.58
CA PHE A 344 7.03 -9.07 19.33
C PHE A 344 6.78 -7.70 19.95
N SER A 345 7.17 -7.55 21.20
CA SER A 345 7.18 -6.27 21.92
C SER A 345 8.49 -6.14 22.66
N LEU A 346 9.30 -5.17 22.26
CA LEU A 346 10.60 -4.90 22.89
C LEU A 346 10.60 -3.53 23.55
N PRO A 347 11.37 -3.36 24.64
CA PRO A 347 11.57 -2.05 25.28
C PRO A 347 12.19 -1.03 24.32
N ALA A 348 11.88 0.24 24.51
CA ALA A 348 12.36 1.34 23.63
C ALA A 348 13.89 1.50 23.61
N ASP A 349 14.57 1.13 24.69
CA ASP A 349 16.04 1.14 24.79
C ASP A 349 16.69 0.09 23.88
N GLU A 350 16.05 -1.06 23.69
CA GLU A 350 16.53 -2.07 22.75
C GLU A 350 16.47 -1.57 21.30
N TRP A 351 15.39 -0.90 20.94
CA TRP A 351 15.30 -0.27 19.61
C TRP A 351 16.34 0.84 19.43
N ARG A 352 16.63 1.64 20.48
CA ARG A 352 17.73 2.63 20.44
C ARG A 352 19.09 1.96 20.28
N ARG A 353 19.35 0.88 20.99
CA ARG A 353 20.59 0.08 20.83
C ARG A 353 20.79 -0.40 19.40
N LEU A 354 19.70 -0.85 18.74
CA LEU A 354 19.72 -1.22 17.32
C LEU A 354 20.06 -0.01 16.44
N GLU A 355 19.37 1.11 16.65
CA GLU A 355 19.61 2.36 15.88
C GLU A 355 21.05 2.82 15.98
N ASP A 356 21.60 2.85 17.19
CA ASP A 356 22.99 3.27 17.44
C ASP A 356 23.98 2.34 16.73
N ALA A 357 23.73 1.02 16.77
CA ALA A 357 24.57 0.04 16.07
C ALA A 357 24.52 0.19 14.54
N VAL A 358 23.34 0.47 13.98
CA VAL A 358 23.17 0.70 12.53
C VAL A 358 23.79 2.04 12.12
N ALA A 359 23.66 3.09 12.93
CA ALA A 359 24.18 4.42 12.66
C ALA A 359 25.72 4.47 12.53
N GLN A 360 26.45 3.50 13.11
CA GLN A 360 27.89 3.38 12.95
C GLN A 360 28.32 2.88 11.55
N ILE A 361 27.38 2.47 10.72
CA ILE A 361 27.67 1.90 9.41
C ILE A 361 27.14 2.85 8.32
N PRO A 362 28.05 3.51 7.57
CA PRO A 362 27.60 4.37 6.48
C PRO A 362 26.91 3.54 5.40
N VAL A 363 25.76 4.05 4.94
CA VAL A 363 25.02 3.46 3.80
C VAL A 363 25.73 3.87 2.51
N VAL A 364 26.02 2.88 1.67
CA VAL A 364 26.67 3.07 0.37
C VAL A 364 25.62 3.04 -0.73
N GLY A 365 25.69 4.01 -1.64
CA GLY A 365 24.78 4.16 -2.78
C GLY A 365 23.49 4.90 -2.44
N ASP A 366 23.07 5.75 -3.38
CA ASP A 366 21.80 6.47 -3.28
C ASP A 366 20.59 5.53 -3.42
N ARG A 367 19.46 5.92 -2.85
CA ARG A 367 18.21 5.13 -2.96
C ARG A 367 17.66 5.10 -4.38
N TYR A 368 17.87 6.19 -5.14
CA TYR A 368 17.42 6.38 -6.51
C TYR A 368 18.58 6.79 -7.41
N ASN A 369 18.47 6.48 -8.69
CA ASN A 369 19.31 7.12 -9.71
C ASN A 369 18.87 8.59 -9.93
N ALA A 370 19.69 9.38 -10.65
CA ALA A 370 19.46 10.82 -10.84
C ALA A 370 18.11 11.15 -11.49
N GLU A 371 17.58 10.28 -12.38
CA GLU A 371 16.29 10.47 -13.04
C GLU A 371 15.14 10.29 -12.05
N GLN A 372 15.15 9.22 -11.27
CA GLN A 372 14.13 8.94 -10.27
C GLN A 372 14.17 9.94 -9.11
N GLN A 373 15.37 10.42 -8.74
CA GLN A 373 15.53 11.43 -7.69
C GLN A 373 14.86 12.75 -8.07
N ARG A 374 14.88 13.14 -9.36
CA ARG A 374 14.16 14.35 -9.82
C ARG A 374 12.63 14.29 -9.69
N GLN A 375 12.07 13.10 -9.49
CA GLN A 375 10.63 12.92 -9.29
C GLN A 375 10.20 13.00 -7.82
N VAL A 376 11.15 13.16 -6.92
CA VAL A 376 10.91 13.32 -5.48
C VAL A 376 10.82 14.79 -5.15
N GLY A 377 9.90 15.19 -4.29
CA GLY A 377 9.62 16.58 -3.97
C GLY A 377 10.69 17.26 -3.09
N TYR A 378 11.78 16.55 -2.73
CA TYR A 378 12.90 17.02 -1.91
C TYR A 378 14.23 16.34 -2.25
#